data_c2d31cce2b4413ebc65619f90ceccf9d
#
_entry.id   c2d31cce2b4413ebc65619f90ceccf9d
#
_cell.length_a   1.000
_cell.length_b   1.000
_cell.length_c   1.000
_cell.angle_alpha   90.00
_cell.angle_beta   90.00
_cell.angle_gamma   90.00
#
_symmetry.space_group_name_H-M   'P 1'
#
loop_
_entity.id
_entity.type
_entity.pdbx_description
1 polymer ?
#
loop_
_entity_poly.entity_id
_entity_poly.type
_entity_poly.pdbx_seq_one_letter_code
_entity_poly.pdbx_strand_id
1 'polypeptide(L)'
;MFPDFPTDGVEIMLIVGILGSEGKWQPAGIISSMLASKGEKASIIDPAGLPGIDSRMLSAYVNELEKNNVSVLILKMNIPGIDKLLPDDTRFDILIYAGRTHFCKNSQRALSDCVKRVFSLLDDRGVAIVNVDDGELIKILEGMKHRFITYGFNTKACVTTSSIGDTVSEDGFICCLQRSVSTKDGKVVGPQEYKMRLDAGGYDSHDLLAAAAFSIVIGFDPDQ
;
A
#
# COMPACT_ATOMS: atom_id res chain seq x y z
N MET A 1 8.76 -16.99 2.54
CA MET A 1 7.72 -17.82 3.17
C MET A 1 6.91 -16.89 4.06
N PHE A 2 5.67 -16.59 3.71
CA PHE A 2 4.82 -15.81 4.62
C PHE A 2 4.81 -16.49 5.97
N PRO A 3 4.91 -15.73 7.09
CA PRO A 3 4.72 -16.30 8.41
C PRO A 3 3.34 -16.98 8.43
N ASP A 4 3.29 -18.21 8.94
CA ASP A 4 2.11 -19.06 8.97
C ASP A 4 0.86 -18.27 9.40
N PHE A 5 0.01 -17.94 8.44
CA PHE A 5 -1.37 -17.61 8.76
C PHE A 5 -2.02 -18.92 9.23
N PRO A 6 -2.63 -18.96 10.41
CA PRO A 6 -3.31 -20.17 10.88
C PRO A 6 -4.61 -20.35 10.10
N THR A 7 -4.53 -20.92 8.92
CA THR A 7 -5.65 -21.39 8.13
C THR A 7 -5.18 -22.62 7.38
N ASP A 8 -5.71 -23.76 7.70
CA ASP A 8 -5.78 -25.06 7.03
C ASP A 8 -5.08 -25.24 5.66
N GLY A 9 -3.83 -24.80 5.52
CA GLY A 9 -2.96 -25.11 4.37
C GLY A 9 -3.30 -24.43 3.04
N VAL A 10 -4.22 -23.47 2.99
CA VAL A 10 -4.51 -22.66 1.80
C VAL A 10 -3.78 -21.33 1.94
N GLU A 11 -2.76 -21.09 1.13
CA GLU A 11 -2.14 -19.76 1.00
C GLU A 11 -3.17 -18.83 0.35
N ILE A 12 -3.74 -17.91 1.16
CA ILE A 12 -4.69 -16.91 0.67
C ILE A 12 -3.91 -15.75 0.06
N MET A 13 -4.19 -15.42 -1.19
CA MET A 13 -3.60 -14.27 -1.87
C MET A 13 -3.96 -12.97 -1.14
N LEU A 14 -2.94 -12.15 -0.81
CA LEU A 14 -3.16 -10.81 -0.27
C LEU A 14 -3.64 -9.85 -1.36
N ILE A 15 -4.70 -9.10 -1.09
CA ILE A 15 -5.22 -8.08 -1.99
C ILE A 15 -4.81 -6.70 -1.46
N VAL A 16 -3.97 -6.02 -2.21
CA VAL A 16 -3.39 -4.71 -1.87
C VAL A 16 -3.93 -3.65 -2.83
N GLY A 17 -4.59 -2.64 -2.29
CA GLY A 17 -5.02 -1.48 -3.07
C GLY A 17 -4.02 -0.33 -2.90
N ILE A 18 -3.54 0.26 -4.01
CA ILE A 18 -2.73 1.48 -3.98
C ILE A 18 -3.52 2.61 -4.61
N LEU A 19 -3.93 3.57 -3.76
CA LEU A 19 -4.64 4.76 -4.18
C LEU A 19 -3.63 5.86 -4.50
N GLY A 20 -3.75 6.48 -5.67
CA GLY A 20 -2.89 7.58 -6.07
C GLY A 20 -3.47 8.37 -7.24
N SER A 21 -2.77 9.42 -7.66
CA SER A 21 -3.03 10.15 -8.90
C SER A 21 -2.17 9.58 -10.04
N GLU A 22 -2.57 9.83 -11.29
CA GLU A 22 -1.82 9.42 -12.48
C GLU A 22 -0.31 9.76 -12.36
N GLY A 23 0.54 8.80 -12.71
CA GLY A 23 2.00 8.94 -12.68
C GLY A 23 2.66 8.67 -11.33
N LYS A 24 1.92 8.39 -10.25
CA LYS A 24 2.46 8.13 -8.90
C LYS A 24 2.24 6.70 -8.44
N TRP A 25 2.67 5.74 -9.26
CA TRP A 25 2.52 4.32 -8.98
C TRP A 25 3.82 3.62 -8.60
N GLN A 26 4.85 4.40 -8.30
CA GLN A 26 6.17 3.86 -7.96
C GLN A 26 6.13 2.88 -6.78
N PRO A 27 5.33 3.09 -5.72
CA PRO A 27 5.24 2.11 -4.63
C PRO A 27 4.88 0.71 -5.10
N ALA A 28 4.01 0.57 -6.13
CA ALA A 28 3.63 -0.74 -6.67
C ALA A 28 4.83 -1.49 -7.26
N GLY A 29 5.69 -0.79 -8.01
CA GLY A 29 6.90 -1.36 -8.58
C GLY A 29 7.92 -1.74 -7.51
N ILE A 30 8.16 -0.85 -6.54
CA ILE A 30 9.08 -1.08 -5.43
C ILE A 30 8.61 -2.29 -4.61
N ILE A 31 7.34 -2.35 -4.23
CA ILE A 31 6.75 -3.48 -3.49
C ILE A 31 6.89 -4.78 -4.28
N SER A 32 6.60 -4.77 -5.58
CA SER A 32 6.74 -5.95 -6.42
C SER A 32 8.18 -6.45 -6.48
N SER A 33 9.16 -5.55 -6.58
CA SER A 33 10.59 -5.91 -6.55
C SER A 33 11.01 -6.48 -5.20
N MET A 34 10.54 -5.89 -4.10
CA MET A 34 10.81 -6.39 -2.74
C MET A 34 10.20 -7.78 -2.52
N LEU A 35 8.98 -8.03 -3.00
CA LEU A 35 8.35 -9.35 -2.93
C LEU A 35 9.12 -10.38 -3.76
N ALA A 36 9.51 -10.01 -4.98
CA ALA A 36 10.28 -10.90 -5.86
C ALA A 36 11.64 -11.30 -5.25
N SER A 37 12.34 -10.38 -4.55
CA SER A 37 13.59 -10.69 -3.84
C SER A 37 13.41 -11.73 -2.72
N LYS A 38 12.19 -11.85 -2.20
CA LYS A 38 11.81 -12.86 -1.18
C LYS A 38 11.25 -14.15 -1.79
N GLY A 39 11.18 -14.24 -3.13
CA GLY A 39 10.62 -15.40 -3.84
C GLY A 39 9.08 -15.38 -3.93
N GLU A 40 8.45 -14.27 -3.54
CA GLU A 40 7.00 -14.12 -3.60
C GLU A 40 6.54 -13.68 -4.98
N LYS A 41 5.41 -14.21 -5.44
CA LYS A 41 4.81 -13.84 -6.71
C LYS A 41 3.82 -12.70 -6.52
N ALA A 42 4.11 -11.54 -7.10
CA ALA A 42 3.19 -10.41 -7.13
C ALA A 42 2.63 -10.18 -8.53
N SER A 43 1.35 -9.83 -8.62
CA SER A 43 0.71 -9.35 -9.84
C SER A 43 0.25 -7.91 -9.64
N ILE A 44 0.51 -7.05 -10.64
CA ILE A 44 0.07 -5.65 -10.61
C ILE A 44 -0.98 -5.46 -11.69
N ILE A 45 -2.15 -4.95 -11.31
CA ILE A 45 -3.22 -4.59 -12.24
C ILE A 45 -3.47 -3.09 -12.15
N ASP A 46 -3.61 -2.48 -13.32
CA ASP A 46 -4.13 -1.13 -13.48
C ASP A 46 -5.48 -1.21 -14.22
N PRO A 47 -6.60 -1.22 -13.51
CA PRO A 47 -7.91 -1.33 -14.15
C PRO A 47 -8.24 -0.17 -15.09
N ALA A 48 -7.67 1.02 -14.84
CA ALA A 48 -7.88 2.18 -15.71
C ALA A 48 -7.17 2.02 -17.07
N GLY A 49 -6.09 1.23 -17.13
CA GLY A 49 -5.37 0.90 -18.34
C GLY A 49 -5.99 -0.24 -19.16
N LEU A 50 -7.07 -0.88 -18.68
CA LEU A 50 -7.72 -2.02 -19.32
C LEU A 50 -9.09 -1.59 -19.91
N PRO A 51 -9.17 -1.28 -21.23
CA PRO A 51 -10.44 -0.86 -21.84
C PRO A 51 -11.52 -1.94 -21.71
N GLY A 52 -12.70 -1.56 -21.22
CA GLY A 52 -13.85 -2.44 -21.12
C GLY A 52 -13.83 -3.44 -19.96
N ILE A 53 -12.87 -3.31 -19.02
CA ILE A 53 -12.90 -4.11 -17.79
C ILE A 53 -14.14 -3.74 -16.96
N ASP A 54 -14.86 -4.75 -16.54
CA ASP A 54 -15.95 -4.62 -15.57
C ASP A 54 -15.66 -5.44 -14.30
N SER A 55 -16.54 -5.32 -13.31
CA SER A 55 -16.37 -6.00 -12.02
C SER A 55 -16.34 -7.54 -12.15
N ARG A 56 -17.06 -8.13 -13.12
CA ARG A 56 -17.08 -9.59 -13.33
C ARG A 56 -15.75 -10.06 -13.93
N MET A 57 -15.21 -9.31 -14.88
CA MET A 57 -13.91 -9.63 -15.47
C MET A 57 -12.79 -9.50 -14.43
N LEU A 58 -12.86 -8.49 -13.57
CA LEU A 58 -11.91 -8.32 -12.48
C LEU A 58 -11.98 -9.50 -11.50
N SER A 59 -13.19 -9.91 -11.06
CA SER A 59 -13.37 -11.08 -10.19
C SER A 59 -12.85 -12.37 -10.83
N ALA A 60 -13.13 -12.61 -12.11
CA ALA A 60 -12.64 -13.79 -12.82
C ALA A 60 -11.10 -13.81 -12.88
N TYR A 61 -10.49 -12.65 -13.09
CA TYR A 61 -9.03 -12.54 -13.14
C TYR A 61 -8.40 -12.77 -11.76
N VAL A 62 -8.98 -12.23 -10.69
CA VAL A 62 -8.55 -12.49 -9.31
C VAL A 62 -8.55 -14.00 -9.01
N ASN A 63 -9.64 -14.69 -9.32
CA ASN A 63 -9.75 -16.14 -9.14
C ASN A 63 -8.70 -16.93 -9.94
N GLU A 64 -8.30 -16.43 -11.11
CA GLU A 64 -7.24 -17.08 -11.91
C GLU A 64 -5.86 -16.87 -11.30
N LEU A 65 -5.58 -15.70 -10.76
CA LEU A 65 -4.33 -15.42 -10.06
C LEU A 65 -4.15 -16.31 -8.81
N GLU A 66 -5.21 -16.52 -8.04
CA GLU A 66 -5.20 -17.46 -6.90
C GLU A 66 -4.83 -18.88 -7.33
N LYS A 67 -5.44 -19.38 -8.42
CA LYS A 67 -5.11 -20.72 -8.97
C LYS A 67 -3.67 -20.84 -9.45
N ASN A 68 -3.04 -19.73 -9.85
CA ASN A 68 -1.66 -19.66 -10.29
C ASN A 68 -0.65 -19.40 -9.14
N ASN A 69 -1.11 -19.52 -7.89
CA ASN A 69 -0.30 -19.30 -6.68
C ASN A 69 0.39 -17.91 -6.68
N VAL A 70 -0.35 -16.87 -7.03
CA VAL A 70 0.08 -15.49 -6.83
C VAL A 70 -0.13 -15.15 -5.36
N SER A 71 0.94 -14.72 -4.68
CA SER A 71 0.91 -14.43 -3.25
C SER A 71 0.30 -13.06 -2.96
N VAL A 72 0.51 -12.09 -3.84
CA VAL A 72 0.05 -10.71 -3.66
C VAL A 72 -0.52 -10.15 -4.96
N LEU A 73 -1.74 -9.65 -4.91
CA LEU A 73 -2.35 -8.86 -5.97
C LEU A 73 -2.31 -7.37 -5.60
N ILE A 74 -1.67 -6.56 -6.42
CA ILE A 74 -1.62 -5.11 -6.26
C ILE A 74 -2.56 -4.46 -7.28
N LEU A 75 -3.61 -3.81 -6.80
CA LEU A 75 -4.53 -3.03 -7.63
C LEU A 75 -4.15 -1.55 -7.57
N LYS A 76 -3.79 -0.98 -8.71
CA LYS A 76 -3.60 0.47 -8.87
C LYS A 76 -4.95 1.13 -9.01
N MET A 77 -5.24 2.10 -8.17
CA MET A 77 -6.55 2.71 -8.07
C MET A 77 -6.48 4.22 -8.27
N ASN A 78 -6.97 4.69 -9.42
CA ASN A 78 -7.14 6.12 -9.69
C ASN A 78 -8.40 6.65 -9.01
N ILE A 79 -8.28 7.77 -8.32
CA ILE A 79 -9.40 8.50 -7.75
C ILE A 79 -9.64 9.77 -8.59
N PRO A 80 -10.87 10.08 -8.99
CA PRO A 80 -12.14 9.35 -8.80
C PRO A 80 -12.41 8.30 -9.88
N GLY A 81 -13.29 7.35 -9.58
CA GLY A 81 -13.86 6.42 -10.56
C GLY A 81 -13.62 4.95 -10.29
N ILE A 82 -12.56 4.60 -9.57
CA ILE A 82 -12.24 3.20 -9.25
C ILE A 82 -13.33 2.53 -8.41
N ASP A 83 -13.98 3.29 -7.54
CA ASP A 83 -15.07 2.82 -6.68
C ASP A 83 -16.23 2.18 -7.45
N LYS A 84 -16.39 2.51 -8.75
CA LYS A 84 -17.42 1.95 -9.63
C LYS A 84 -16.98 0.65 -10.32
N LEU A 85 -15.67 0.40 -10.38
CA LEU A 85 -15.09 -0.78 -11.03
C LEU A 85 -14.90 -1.94 -10.04
N LEU A 86 -14.83 -1.64 -8.75
CA LEU A 86 -14.63 -2.66 -7.73
C LEU A 86 -15.94 -3.43 -7.48
N PRO A 87 -15.92 -4.77 -7.49
CA PRO A 87 -17.02 -5.60 -7.00
C PRO A 87 -17.40 -5.22 -5.56
N ASP A 88 -18.68 -5.31 -5.20
CA ASP A 88 -19.17 -4.95 -3.86
C ASP A 88 -18.62 -5.89 -2.76
N ASP A 89 -18.21 -7.09 -3.13
CA ASP A 89 -17.60 -8.10 -2.27
C ASP A 89 -16.07 -7.99 -2.19
N THR A 90 -15.45 -7.03 -2.91
CA THR A 90 -14.01 -6.78 -2.81
C THR A 90 -13.64 -6.45 -1.37
N ARG A 91 -12.60 -7.12 -0.87
CA ARG A 91 -11.99 -6.81 0.43
C ARG A 91 -10.49 -6.64 0.23
N PHE A 92 -9.97 -5.55 0.77
CA PHE A 92 -8.54 -5.29 0.77
C PHE A 92 -7.92 -5.72 2.09
N ASP A 93 -6.83 -6.43 2.02
CA ASP A 93 -6.00 -6.71 3.18
C ASP A 93 -5.17 -5.50 3.58
N ILE A 94 -4.69 -4.76 2.58
CA ILE A 94 -3.88 -3.55 2.79
C ILE A 94 -4.34 -2.50 1.78
N LEU A 95 -4.56 -1.28 2.27
CA LEU A 95 -4.76 -0.10 1.45
C LEU A 95 -3.60 0.87 1.66
N ILE A 96 -2.94 1.26 0.58
CA ILE A 96 -1.85 2.24 0.59
C ILE A 96 -2.35 3.51 -0.09
N TYR A 97 -2.32 4.63 0.59
CA TYR A 97 -2.55 5.93 -0.03
C TYR A 97 -1.21 6.57 -0.37
N ALA A 98 -0.84 6.54 -1.65
CA ALA A 98 0.44 7.02 -2.18
C ALA A 98 0.35 8.39 -2.84
N GLY A 99 -0.82 9.04 -2.81
CA GLY A 99 -1.03 10.34 -3.43
C GLY A 99 -0.73 11.52 -2.51
N ARG A 100 -0.40 12.69 -3.11
CA ARG A 100 -0.66 13.98 -2.50
C ARG A 100 -1.97 14.48 -3.08
N THR A 101 -2.94 14.72 -2.23
CA THR A 101 -4.24 15.23 -2.65
C THR A 101 -4.11 16.68 -3.11
N HIS A 102 -4.01 16.88 -4.41
CA HIS A 102 -4.20 18.21 -4.99
C HIS A 102 -5.69 18.37 -5.35
N PHE A 103 -6.46 18.81 -4.39
CA PHE A 103 -7.89 19.07 -4.64
C PHE A 103 -8.09 20.32 -5.47
N CYS A 104 -8.71 20.18 -6.63
CA CYS A 104 -9.47 21.28 -7.19
C CYS A 104 -10.68 21.52 -6.27
N LYS A 105 -10.85 22.72 -5.75
CA LYS A 105 -11.90 23.10 -4.77
C LYS A 105 -13.31 22.61 -5.12
N ASN A 106 -13.62 22.43 -6.41
CA ASN A 106 -14.94 22.00 -6.90
C ASN A 106 -15.17 20.46 -6.84
N SER A 107 -14.16 19.65 -6.53
CA SER A 107 -14.24 18.17 -6.54
C SER A 107 -14.01 17.55 -5.16
N GLN A 108 -13.80 18.35 -4.13
CA GLN A 108 -13.37 17.87 -2.79
C GLN A 108 -14.36 16.89 -2.16
N ARG A 109 -15.68 17.14 -2.30
CA ARG A 109 -16.71 16.27 -1.73
C ARG A 109 -16.76 14.91 -2.41
N ALA A 110 -16.81 14.89 -3.74
CA ALA A 110 -16.86 13.64 -4.50
C ALA A 110 -15.62 12.76 -4.27
N LEU A 111 -14.46 13.40 -4.13
CA LEU A 111 -13.22 12.70 -3.81
C LEU A 111 -13.21 12.16 -2.38
N SER A 112 -13.69 12.94 -1.40
CA SER A 112 -13.84 12.47 -0.02
C SER A 112 -14.75 11.25 0.06
N ASP A 113 -15.90 11.29 -0.66
CA ASP A 113 -16.85 10.19 -0.67
C ASP A 113 -16.25 8.94 -1.35
N CYS A 114 -15.49 9.10 -2.43
CA CYS A 114 -14.77 8.02 -3.10
C CYS A 114 -13.71 7.39 -2.18
N VAL A 115 -12.87 8.21 -1.53
CA VAL A 115 -11.87 7.74 -0.56
C VAL A 115 -12.53 6.95 0.56
N LYS A 116 -13.58 7.50 1.17
CA LYS A 116 -14.32 6.81 2.25
C LYS A 116 -14.90 5.48 1.79
N ARG A 117 -15.47 5.43 0.58
CA ARG A 117 -15.98 4.19 0.01
C ARG A 117 -14.88 3.15 -0.17
N VAL A 118 -13.74 3.51 -0.75
CA VAL A 118 -12.63 2.57 -0.92
C VAL A 118 -12.09 2.09 0.42
N PHE A 119 -11.95 2.97 1.41
CA PHE A 119 -11.52 2.57 2.75
C PHE A 119 -12.55 1.68 3.45
N SER A 120 -13.85 1.78 3.14
CA SER A 120 -14.86 0.87 3.67
C SER A 120 -14.77 -0.56 3.12
N LEU A 121 -13.98 -0.76 2.05
CA LEU A 121 -13.68 -2.09 1.50
C LEU A 121 -12.44 -2.74 2.16
N LEU A 122 -11.80 -2.06 3.12
CA LEU A 122 -10.74 -2.66 3.91
C LEU A 122 -11.34 -3.76 4.80
N ASP A 123 -10.70 -4.93 4.80
CA ASP A 123 -11.07 -6.04 5.67
C ASP A 123 -11.04 -5.63 7.16
N ASP A 124 -11.80 -6.31 8.00
CA ASP A 124 -11.85 -6.03 9.46
C ASP A 124 -10.47 -6.14 10.13
N ARG A 125 -9.60 -7.00 9.61
CA ARG A 125 -8.21 -7.15 10.02
C ARG A 125 -7.23 -6.42 9.09
N GLY A 126 -7.76 -5.64 8.15
CA GLY A 126 -6.98 -4.92 7.17
C GLY A 126 -6.20 -3.76 7.76
N VAL A 127 -5.19 -3.32 7.03
CA VAL A 127 -4.30 -2.24 7.43
C VAL A 127 -4.31 -1.14 6.37
N ALA A 128 -4.52 0.10 6.80
CA ALA A 128 -4.38 1.28 5.98
C ALA A 128 -3.01 1.93 6.20
N ILE A 129 -2.22 2.06 5.12
CA ILE A 129 -0.92 2.73 5.11
C ILE A 129 -1.12 4.10 4.49
N VAL A 130 -0.90 5.18 5.25
CA VAL A 130 -1.28 6.53 4.84
C VAL A 130 -0.16 7.54 5.06
N ASN A 131 -0.05 8.48 4.12
CA ASN A 131 0.88 9.60 4.22
C ASN A 131 0.37 10.63 5.24
N VAL A 132 1.07 10.78 6.37
CA VAL A 132 0.70 11.73 7.42
C VAL A 132 1.03 13.19 7.05
N ASP A 133 1.83 13.40 6.02
CA ASP A 133 2.15 14.74 5.50
C ASP A 133 1.01 15.29 4.64
N ASP A 134 0.06 14.45 4.21
CA ASP A 134 -1.17 14.86 3.53
C ASP A 134 -2.28 15.20 4.53
N GLY A 135 -2.29 16.46 4.98
CA GLY A 135 -3.27 16.94 5.95
C GLY A 135 -4.72 16.92 5.46
N GLU A 136 -4.96 16.91 4.15
CA GLU A 136 -6.32 16.79 3.58
C GLU A 136 -6.82 15.36 3.68
N LEU A 137 -5.98 14.38 3.36
CA LEU A 137 -6.29 12.97 3.56
C LEU A 137 -6.61 12.69 5.02
N ILE A 138 -5.78 13.16 5.94
CA ILE A 138 -5.98 12.91 7.39
C ILE A 138 -7.35 13.42 7.84
N LYS A 139 -7.79 14.60 7.38
CA LYS A 139 -9.13 15.13 7.67
C LYS A 139 -10.25 14.23 7.13
N ILE A 140 -10.06 13.64 5.93
CA ILE A 140 -11.05 12.72 5.33
C ILE A 140 -11.17 11.44 6.16
N LEU A 141 -10.05 10.94 6.67
CA LEU A 141 -9.98 9.69 7.44
C LEU A 141 -10.36 9.86 8.92
N GLU A 142 -10.54 11.11 9.37
CA GLU A 142 -10.93 11.40 10.76
C GLU A 142 -12.23 10.69 11.13
N GLY A 143 -12.21 9.98 12.26
CA GLY A 143 -13.36 9.20 12.76
C GLY A 143 -13.52 7.80 12.17
N MET A 144 -12.71 7.40 11.19
CA MET A 144 -12.71 6.02 10.68
C MET A 144 -12.01 5.06 11.67
N LYS A 145 -12.61 3.89 11.87
CA LYS A 145 -12.13 2.89 12.85
C LYS A 145 -11.34 1.78 12.17
N HIS A 146 -10.32 2.15 11.41
CA HIS A 146 -9.41 1.19 10.79
C HIS A 146 -8.06 1.20 11.51
N ARG A 147 -7.27 0.18 11.28
CA ARG A 147 -5.89 0.12 11.73
C ARG A 147 -5.02 0.92 10.77
N PHE A 148 -4.47 2.04 11.22
CA PHE A 148 -3.63 2.93 10.44
C PHE A 148 -2.16 2.77 10.79
N ILE A 149 -1.32 2.66 9.76
CA ILE A 149 0.13 2.83 9.83
C ILE A 149 0.48 4.07 9.02
N THR A 150 1.11 5.03 9.66
CA THR A 150 1.43 6.31 9.04
C THR A 150 2.87 6.34 8.56
N TYR A 151 3.11 6.92 7.40
CA TYR A 151 4.45 7.21 6.89
C TYR A 151 4.58 8.67 6.47
N GLY A 152 5.79 9.18 6.41
CA GLY A 152 6.09 10.56 6.00
C GLY A 152 7.26 11.16 6.76
N PHE A 153 7.50 12.46 6.54
CA PHE A 153 8.57 13.21 7.22
C PHE A 153 8.11 13.83 8.54
N ASN A 154 6.80 13.87 8.77
CA ASN A 154 6.23 14.42 10.00
C ASN A 154 6.60 13.53 11.21
N THR A 155 6.91 14.14 12.35
CA THR A 155 7.23 13.44 13.61
C THR A 155 6.11 12.52 14.12
N LYS A 156 4.89 12.65 13.59
CA LYS A 156 3.75 11.76 13.89
C LYS A 156 3.77 10.47 13.08
N ALA A 157 4.60 10.36 12.04
CA ALA A 157 4.73 9.16 11.23
C ALA A 157 5.22 7.98 12.08
N CYS A 158 4.68 6.78 11.80
CA CYS A 158 5.23 5.54 12.33
C CYS A 158 6.52 5.16 11.61
N VAL A 159 6.53 5.37 10.28
CA VAL A 159 7.65 5.07 9.37
C VAL A 159 8.12 6.38 8.75
N THR A 160 9.38 6.71 8.96
CA THR A 160 10.01 7.95 8.47
C THR A 160 11.42 7.67 7.93
N THR A 161 12.16 8.70 7.57
CA THR A 161 13.57 8.58 7.18
C THR A 161 14.44 9.51 8.01
N SER A 162 15.66 9.08 8.27
CA SER A 162 16.73 9.93 8.83
C SER A 162 17.58 10.57 7.73
N SER A 163 17.39 10.18 6.46
CA SER A 163 18.11 10.78 5.34
C SER A 163 17.66 12.23 5.12
N ILE A 164 18.59 13.17 5.22
CA ILE A 164 18.33 14.59 4.96
C ILE A 164 18.48 14.84 3.46
N GLY A 165 17.38 15.12 2.78
CA GLY A 165 17.35 15.49 1.36
C GLY A 165 16.46 14.58 0.52
N ASP A 166 15.99 15.11 -0.62
CA ASP A 166 15.10 14.42 -1.57
C ASP A 166 15.84 13.37 -2.44
N THR A 167 17.14 13.20 -2.25
CA THR A 167 17.97 12.29 -3.05
C THR A 167 18.36 11.06 -2.26
N VAL A 168 17.97 9.91 -2.81
CA VAL A 168 18.51 8.63 -2.37
C VAL A 168 20.01 8.62 -2.64
N SER A 169 20.82 8.47 -1.59
CA SER A 169 22.29 8.40 -1.75
C SER A 169 22.68 7.07 -2.39
N GLU A 170 23.89 7.02 -2.99
CA GLU A 170 24.47 5.77 -3.50
C GLU A 170 24.56 4.68 -2.42
N ASP A 171 24.57 5.08 -1.14
CA ASP A 171 24.61 4.18 0.02
C ASP A 171 23.25 3.54 0.36
N GLY A 172 22.16 3.91 -0.32
CA GLY A 172 20.81 3.43 -0.07
C GLY A 172 19.93 4.43 0.69
N PHE A 173 18.72 4.00 1.03
CA PHE A 173 17.73 4.80 1.74
C PHE A 173 17.54 4.28 3.17
N ILE A 174 17.66 5.14 4.18
CA ILE A 174 17.47 4.77 5.57
C ILE A 174 16.02 5.03 5.98
N CYS A 175 15.31 3.97 6.31
CA CYS A 175 13.95 4.00 6.82
C CYS A 175 13.96 3.75 8.34
N CYS A 176 13.25 4.57 9.09
CA CYS A 176 13.18 4.49 10.55
C CYS A 176 11.75 4.15 10.98
N LEU A 177 11.58 3.01 11.63
CA LEU A 177 10.36 2.70 12.38
C LEU A 177 10.45 3.39 13.74
N GLN A 178 9.64 4.41 13.99
CA GLN A 178 9.68 5.19 15.23
C GLN A 178 8.80 4.64 16.35
N ARG A 179 7.82 3.81 16.02
CA ARG A 179 6.85 3.25 16.97
C ARG A 179 6.62 1.80 16.68
N SER A 180 6.33 1.02 17.73
CA SER A 180 5.95 -0.38 17.54
C SER A 180 4.73 -0.52 16.64
N VAL A 181 4.83 -1.41 15.67
CA VAL A 181 3.79 -1.75 14.71
C VAL A 181 3.50 -3.24 14.84
N SER A 182 2.23 -3.59 14.86
CA SER A 182 1.88 -5.01 14.72
C SER A 182 1.86 -5.35 13.22
N THR A 183 2.41 -6.47 12.87
CA THR A 183 2.31 -7.03 11.52
C THR A 183 0.91 -7.59 11.26
N LYS A 184 0.62 -7.98 10.03
CA LYS A 184 -0.69 -8.56 9.69
C LYS A 184 -0.93 -9.90 10.40
N ASP A 185 0.11 -10.68 10.66
CA ASP A 185 0.09 -11.94 11.43
C ASP A 185 0.08 -11.74 12.96
N GLY A 186 0.04 -10.47 13.43
CA GLY A 186 -0.08 -10.13 14.84
C GLY A 186 1.25 -10.05 15.61
N LYS A 187 2.39 -10.27 14.96
CA LYS A 187 3.70 -10.03 15.60
C LYS A 187 3.91 -8.53 15.80
N VAL A 188 4.67 -8.16 16.81
CA VAL A 188 5.02 -6.78 17.11
C VAL A 188 6.45 -6.51 16.71
N VAL A 189 6.64 -5.54 15.81
CA VAL A 189 7.95 -5.02 15.41
C VAL A 189 8.20 -3.73 16.19
N GLY A 190 9.30 -3.68 16.94
CA GLY A 190 9.71 -2.51 17.70
C GLY A 190 10.44 -1.45 16.86
N PRO A 191 10.66 -0.24 17.42
CA PRO A 191 11.42 0.80 16.76
C PRO A 191 12.83 0.33 16.36
N GLN A 192 13.17 0.57 15.09
CA GLN A 192 14.49 0.23 14.52
C GLN A 192 14.72 0.94 13.19
N GLU A 193 15.93 0.91 12.70
CA GLU A 193 16.32 1.44 11.40
C GLU A 193 16.54 0.30 10.40
N TYR A 194 16.22 0.59 9.13
CA TYR A 194 16.40 -0.32 8.01
C TYR A 194 17.16 0.42 6.91
N LYS A 195 18.07 -0.27 6.24
CA LYS A 195 18.82 0.26 5.10
C LYS A 195 18.32 -0.37 3.80
N MET A 196 17.39 0.27 3.13
CA MET A 196 16.88 -0.19 1.85
C MET A 196 17.93 -0.02 0.76
N ARG A 197 18.30 -1.10 0.09
CA ARG A 197 19.13 -1.08 -1.10
C ARG A 197 18.23 -0.93 -2.32
N LEU A 198 18.52 0.04 -3.16
CA LEU A 198 17.73 0.37 -4.32
C LEU A 198 18.60 0.27 -5.56
N ASP A 199 18.07 -0.32 -6.61
CA ASP A 199 18.66 -0.20 -7.91
C ASP A 199 18.62 1.26 -8.37
N ALA A 200 19.58 1.67 -9.20
CA ALA A 200 19.72 3.05 -9.67
C ALA A 200 18.40 3.53 -10.32
N GLY A 201 17.67 4.39 -9.62
CA GLY A 201 16.41 4.97 -10.08
C GLY A 201 16.03 6.16 -9.20
N GLY A 202 15.49 7.21 -9.80
CA GLY A 202 15.03 8.41 -9.08
C GLY A 202 13.71 8.15 -8.33
N TYR A 203 13.75 7.39 -7.24
CA TYR A 203 12.57 7.11 -6.41
C TYR A 203 12.25 8.32 -5.51
N ASP A 204 10.98 8.65 -5.40
CA ASP A 204 10.48 9.60 -4.40
C ASP A 204 10.57 8.97 -2.99
N SER A 205 11.05 9.75 -2.02
CA SER A 205 11.21 9.25 -0.65
C SER A 205 9.89 8.81 -0.01
N HIS A 206 8.76 9.44 -0.36
CA HIS A 206 7.46 8.99 0.13
C HIS A 206 7.06 7.62 -0.44
N ASP A 207 7.43 7.33 -1.70
CA ASP A 207 7.15 6.05 -2.32
C ASP A 207 7.97 4.93 -1.65
N LEU A 208 9.21 5.23 -1.28
CA LEU A 208 10.08 4.32 -0.52
C LEU A 208 9.54 4.08 0.89
N LEU A 209 9.09 5.14 1.58
CA LEU A 209 8.50 5.02 2.91
C LEU A 209 7.19 4.22 2.88
N ALA A 210 6.37 4.39 1.85
CA ALA A 210 5.15 3.60 1.67
C ALA A 210 5.47 2.12 1.46
N ALA A 211 6.48 1.80 0.64
CA ALA A 211 6.93 0.42 0.40
C ALA A 211 7.56 -0.20 1.65
N ALA A 212 8.38 0.56 2.40
CA ALA A 212 8.93 0.11 3.68
C ALA A 212 7.82 -0.18 4.71
N ALA A 213 6.84 0.71 4.83
CA ALA A 213 5.69 0.50 5.71
C ALA A 213 4.91 -0.77 5.33
N PHE A 214 4.73 -1.02 4.03
CA PHE A 214 4.13 -2.25 3.53
C PHE A 214 4.93 -3.49 3.95
N SER A 215 6.26 -3.51 3.70
CA SER A 215 7.12 -4.62 4.10
C SER A 215 7.03 -4.94 5.59
N ILE A 216 7.10 -3.91 6.44
CA ILE A 216 6.97 -4.08 7.89
C ILE A 216 5.61 -4.68 8.26
N VAL A 217 4.52 -4.21 7.63
CA VAL A 217 3.15 -4.69 7.87
C VAL A 217 2.98 -6.17 7.52
N ILE A 218 3.60 -6.64 6.44
CA ILE A 218 3.56 -8.06 6.06
C ILE A 218 4.62 -8.91 6.76
N GLY A 219 5.43 -8.32 7.67
CA GLY A 219 6.44 -9.04 8.44
C GLY A 219 7.75 -9.27 7.69
N PHE A 220 8.00 -8.53 6.60
CA PHE A 220 9.25 -8.57 5.87
C PHE A 220 10.18 -7.44 6.31
N ASP A 221 11.46 -7.74 6.30
CA ASP A 221 12.49 -6.75 6.56
C ASP A 221 12.72 -5.88 5.31
N PRO A 222 12.60 -4.53 5.40
CA PRO A 222 12.89 -3.63 4.29
C PRO A 222 14.36 -3.62 3.83
N ASP A 223 15.30 -4.15 4.61
CA ASP A 223 16.76 -4.10 4.37
C ASP A 223 17.25 -4.94 3.16
N GLN A 224 16.34 -5.37 2.31
CA GLN A 224 16.74 -6.25 1.20
C GLN A 224 16.30 -5.69 -0.13
#